data_e53faccbd0056f87880905c497f4730b
#
_entry.id   e53faccbd0056f87880905c497f4730b
#
_cell.length_a   1.000
_cell.length_b   1.000
_cell.length_c   1.000
_cell.angle_alpha   90.00
_cell.angle_beta   90.00
_cell.angle_gamma   90.00
#
_symmetry.space_group_name_H-M   'P 1'
#
loop_
_entity.id
_entity.type
_entity.pdbx_description
1 polymer ?
#
loop_
_entity_poly.entity_id
_entity_poly.type
_entity_poly.pdbx_seq_one_letter_code
_entity_poly.pdbx_strand_id
1 'polypeptide(L)'
;MRIKALLKAAHFGPTILITGIAFLLSVRLWWEGPAYLIALTVFLGQLIIGWSNDLYDYGDDVKHNRTNKPLVAGAISVRQLRRATFILLPVAVVANLIGPLGLKGGAVYLLGVGCGIAYNFYFKFSPLSPLPYAVACAALPASIFYAVDRTPPLWVLAVGAMLGVAFHFVNVIKDLPQDLASNIGGLPQRLGKKISVATALILIITAVILFTNSPLSRDLTSIEFNQSSSFIAGGDRATFVALPVGYSRDVPAPLLIDLHGYMSTSLNHEKFAKMDVAAQKRGVIYAAPDGLPDSQGYQFWNASKACCNFNSNPVDDVAFIQSLIDEISNKVSVDPKRIYVFGHSNGHFMTYKFACSRPETVAAVAGLAGAMDIDPASCAATTPVSVLHIHGTDDATINYSGGSIFGNSYTGAEQSAKRWAGIDKCSLTPTIASAFDLVSSIPGLETTPTVYSCPEAAVELWSIKGGSHGPAIDSSFGLKVMDWLLAHPKK
;
A
#
# COMPACT_ATOMS: atom_id res chain seq x y z
N MET A 1 8.71 -18.31 -30.24
CA MET A 1 9.79 -19.26 -29.85
C MET A 1 10.86 -18.59 -28.99
N ARG A 2 11.42 -17.42 -29.35
CA ARG A 2 12.51 -16.77 -28.60
C ARG A 2 12.15 -16.30 -27.19
N ILE A 3 10.93 -15.77 -26.94
CA ILE A 3 10.50 -15.30 -25.60
C ILE A 3 10.42 -16.45 -24.61
N LYS A 4 9.87 -17.59 -25.01
CA LYS A 4 9.82 -18.79 -24.14
C LYS A 4 11.22 -19.26 -23.74
N ALA A 5 12.19 -19.18 -24.65
CA ALA A 5 13.58 -19.56 -24.35
C ALA A 5 14.24 -18.57 -23.37
N LEU A 6 14.00 -17.26 -23.51
CA LEU A 6 14.47 -16.23 -22.57
C LEU A 6 13.89 -16.43 -21.16
N LEU A 7 12.59 -16.67 -21.06
CA LEU A 7 11.93 -16.93 -19.76
C LEU A 7 12.48 -18.23 -19.13
N LYS A 8 12.71 -19.28 -19.92
CA LYS A 8 13.28 -20.52 -19.42
C LYS A 8 14.72 -20.34 -18.94
N ALA A 9 15.52 -19.52 -19.64
CA ALA A 9 16.89 -19.17 -19.23
C ALA A 9 16.95 -18.33 -17.95
N ALA A 10 15.86 -17.68 -17.56
CA ALA A 10 15.75 -16.92 -16.31
C ALA A 10 15.41 -17.79 -15.10
N HIS A 11 15.40 -19.11 -15.21
CA HIS A 11 14.96 -20.01 -14.13
C HIS A 11 13.55 -19.64 -13.64
N PHE A 12 12.56 -19.76 -14.52
CA PHE A 12 11.21 -19.21 -14.38
C PHE A 12 10.53 -19.47 -13.02
N GLY A 13 10.70 -20.66 -12.42
CA GLY A 13 10.12 -20.98 -11.10
C GLY A 13 10.55 -20.02 -9.98
N PRO A 14 11.85 -19.94 -9.66
CA PRO A 14 12.38 -18.97 -8.70
C PRO A 14 12.03 -17.51 -9.04
N THR A 15 12.10 -17.14 -10.32
CA THR A 15 11.76 -15.78 -10.78
C THR A 15 10.33 -15.41 -10.42
N ILE A 16 9.35 -16.27 -10.72
CA ILE A 16 7.93 -16.00 -10.39
C ILE A 16 7.70 -16.04 -8.88
N LEU A 17 8.34 -16.95 -8.15
CA LEU A 17 8.21 -17.01 -6.69
C LEU A 17 8.65 -15.70 -6.03
N ILE A 18 9.85 -15.21 -6.35
CA ILE A 18 10.38 -13.96 -5.76
C ILE A 18 9.55 -12.74 -6.18
N THR A 19 9.12 -12.70 -7.44
CA THR A 19 8.23 -11.63 -7.94
C THR A 19 6.87 -11.65 -7.22
N GLY A 20 6.30 -12.84 -7.00
CA GLY A 20 5.04 -13.00 -6.26
C GLY A 20 5.17 -12.59 -4.80
N ILE A 21 6.27 -12.95 -4.12
CA ILE A 21 6.55 -12.51 -2.76
C ILE A 21 6.67 -10.98 -2.71
N ALA A 22 7.38 -10.37 -3.66
CA ALA A 22 7.50 -8.91 -3.74
C ALA A 22 6.13 -8.24 -3.91
N PHE A 23 5.27 -8.79 -4.79
CA PHE A 23 3.91 -8.30 -4.99
C PHE A 23 3.10 -8.37 -3.70
N LEU A 24 3.00 -9.56 -3.08
CA LEU A 24 2.22 -9.77 -1.86
C LEU A 24 2.70 -8.91 -0.69
N LEU A 25 4.02 -8.75 -0.55
CA LEU A 25 4.60 -7.90 0.48
C LEU A 25 4.31 -6.42 0.22
N SER A 26 4.36 -5.98 -1.04
CA SER A 26 4.05 -4.61 -1.43
C SER A 26 2.58 -4.28 -1.22
N VAL A 27 1.65 -5.17 -1.59
CA VAL A 27 0.21 -5.03 -1.30
C VAL A 27 -0.01 -4.92 0.20
N ARG A 28 0.75 -5.68 0.99
CA ARG A 28 0.62 -5.68 2.45
C ARG A 28 1.13 -4.41 3.12
N LEU A 29 2.24 -3.87 2.64
CA LEU A 29 2.90 -2.69 3.22
C LEU A 29 2.40 -1.37 2.62
N TRP A 30 1.84 -1.42 1.44
CA TRP A 30 1.36 -0.26 0.70
C TRP A 30 -0.07 -0.53 0.17
N TRP A 31 -0.24 -0.65 -1.18
CA TRP A 31 -1.49 -1.00 -1.84
C TRP A 31 -1.20 -1.57 -3.25
N GLU A 32 -2.25 -2.06 -3.97
CA GLU A 32 -2.06 -2.80 -5.22
C GLU A 32 -1.39 -1.99 -6.33
N GLY A 33 -1.69 -0.71 -6.47
CA GLY A 33 -1.17 0.12 -7.58
C GLY A 33 0.36 0.08 -7.67
N PRO A 34 1.12 0.54 -6.66
CA PRO A 34 2.57 0.42 -6.63
C PRO A 34 3.06 -1.03 -6.65
N ALA A 35 2.30 -1.97 -6.05
CA ALA A 35 2.71 -3.36 -5.98
C ALA A 35 2.90 -4.01 -7.36
N TYR A 36 2.06 -3.71 -8.35
CA TYR A 36 2.24 -4.18 -9.72
C TYR A 36 3.54 -3.68 -10.33
N LEU A 37 3.87 -2.42 -10.15
CA LEU A 37 5.10 -1.83 -10.68
C LEU A 37 6.33 -2.34 -9.94
N ILE A 38 6.27 -2.52 -8.61
CA ILE A 38 7.35 -3.14 -7.83
C ILE A 38 7.58 -4.58 -8.29
N ALA A 39 6.52 -5.37 -8.45
CA ALA A 39 6.63 -6.73 -8.97
C ALA A 39 7.28 -6.75 -10.35
N LEU A 40 6.91 -5.82 -11.25
CA LEU A 40 7.52 -5.71 -12.57
C LEU A 40 9.03 -5.40 -12.47
N THR A 41 9.43 -4.41 -11.67
CA THR A 41 10.85 -4.04 -11.53
C THR A 41 11.66 -5.16 -10.86
N VAL A 42 11.08 -5.86 -9.88
CA VAL A 42 11.69 -7.07 -9.27
C VAL A 42 11.84 -8.17 -10.31
N PHE A 43 10.82 -8.42 -11.13
CA PHE A 43 10.89 -9.40 -12.21
C PHE A 43 12.05 -9.12 -13.16
N LEU A 44 12.27 -7.87 -13.56
CA LEU A 44 13.40 -7.50 -14.42
C LEU A 44 14.75 -7.84 -13.77
N GLY A 45 14.91 -7.59 -12.47
CA GLY A 45 16.11 -7.96 -11.72
C GLY A 45 16.32 -9.48 -11.66
N GLN A 46 15.26 -10.27 -11.46
CA GLN A 46 15.32 -11.74 -11.44
C GLN A 46 15.70 -12.31 -12.80
N LEU A 47 15.24 -11.72 -13.92
CA LEU A 47 15.68 -12.11 -15.26
C LEU A 47 17.20 -11.96 -15.42
N ILE A 48 17.78 -10.86 -14.94
CA ILE A 48 19.22 -10.61 -15.04
C ILE A 48 20.02 -11.64 -14.22
N ILE A 49 19.59 -11.98 -13.00
CA ILE A 49 20.23 -13.01 -12.17
C ILE A 49 20.22 -14.36 -12.90
N GLY A 50 19.06 -14.77 -13.41
CA GLY A 50 18.93 -16.07 -14.11
C GLY A 50 19.74 -16.11 -15.42
N TRP A 51 19.70 -15.04 -16.21
CA TRP A 51 20.49 -14.99 -17.46
C TRP A 51 21.99 -14.94 -17.21
N SER A 52 22.45 -14.29 -16.15
CA SER A 52 23.85 -14.30 -15.77
C SER A 52 24.33 -15.71 -15.36
N ASN A 53 23.46 -16.47 -14.69
CA ASN A 53 23.73 -17.85 -14.34
C ASN A 53 23.89 -18.73 -15.61
N ASP A 54 22.89 -18.74 -16.51
CA ASP A 54 22.93 -19.56 -17.72
C ASP A 54 24.10 -19.16 -18.65
N LEU A 55 24.47 -17.85 -18.71
CA LEU A 55 25.63 -17.41 -19.47
C LEU A 55 26.96 -17.90 -18.88
N TYR A 56 27.08 -17.88 -17.54
CA TYR A 56 28.27 -18.33 -16.85
C TYR A 56 28.45 -19.86 -16.94
N ASP A 57 27.36 -20.60 -16.72
CA ASP A 57 27.38 -22.06 -16.65
C ASP A 57 27.41 -22.71 -18.02
N TYR A 58 27.26 -21.96 -19.14
CA TYR A 58 27.11 -22.51 -20.50
C TYR A 58 28.20 -23.53 -20.86
N GLY A 59 29.47 -23.26 -20.56
CA GLY A 59 30.59 -24.14 -20.85
C GLY A 59 30.48 -25.49 -20.12
N ASP A 60 30.11 -25.47 -18.86
CA ASP A 60 29.90 -26.65 -18.02
C ASP A 60 28.62 -27.40 -18.45
N ASP A 61 27.54 -26.69 -18.76
CA ASP A 61 26.28 -27.25 -19.22
C ASP A 61 26.44 -28.01 -20.55
N VAL A 62 27.26 -27.49 -21.48
CA VAL A 62 27.62 -28.16 -22.74
C VAL A 62 28.44 -29.41 -22.46
N LYS A 63 29.45 -29.31 -21.59
CA LYS A 63 30.32 -30.45 -21.22
C LYS A 63 29.55 -31.63 -20.63
N HIS A 64 28.50 -31.33 -19.85
CA HIS A 64 27.65 -32.32 -19.21
C HIS A 64 26.36 -32.63 -19.98
N ASN A 65 26.24 -32.16 -21.25
CA ASN A 65 25.11 -32.40 -22.15
C ASN A 65 23.72 -32.08 -21.51
N ARG A 66 23.62 -30.94 -20.79
CA ARG A 66 22.38 -30.52 -20.12
C ARG A 66 21.38 -29.94 -21.12
N THR A 67 20.82 -30.79 -21.98
CA THR A 67 19.90 -30.38 -23.09
C THR A 67 18.58 -29.74 -22.63
N ASN A 68 18.23 -29.80 -21.35
CA ASN A 68 17.11 -29.09 -20.77
C ASN A 68 17.36 -27.57 -20.67
N LYS A 69 18.61 -27.09 -20.77
CA LYS A 69 19.00 -25.69 -20.78
C LYS A 69 18.81 -25.05 -22.18
N PRO A 70 18.20 -23.84 -22.29
CA PRO A 70 17.92 -23.23 -23.59
C PRO A 70 19.15 -22.95 -24.46
N LEU A 71 20.28 -22.60 -23.84
CA LEU A 71 21.55 -22.36 -24.56
C LEU A 71 22.12 -23.67 -25.14
N VAL A 72 22.11 -24.74 -24.37
CA VAL A 72 22.62 -26.06 -24.81
C VAL A 72 21.69 -26.65 -25.87
N ALA A 73 20.39 -26.52 -25.72
CA ALA A 73 19.39 -26.95 -26.71
C ALA A 73 19.38 -26.11 -28.00
N GLY A 74 20.20 -25.06 -28.12
CA GLY A 74 20.21 -24.17 -29.28
C GLY A 74 18.94 -23.32 -29.47
N ALA A 75 18.04 -23.30 -28.49
CA ALA A 75 16.79 -22.50 -28.56
C ALA A 75 17.05 -20.98 -28.55
N ILE A 76 18.20 -20.59 -28.00
CA ILE A 76 18.72 -19.21 -27.99
C ILE A 76 20.26 -19.28 -28.04
N SER A 77 20.91 -18.33 -28.74
CA SER A 77 22.38 -18.28 -28.78
C SER A 77 22.94 -17.47 -27.61
N VAL A 78 24.19 -17.76 -27.21
CA VAL A 78 24.95 -16.98 -26.19
C VAL A 78 24.97 -15.48 -26.56
N ARG A 79 25.16 -15.14 -27.85
CA ARG A 79 25.16 -13.75 -28.33
C ARG A 79 23.82 -13.07 -28.10
N GLN A 80 22.71 -13.79 -28.34
CA GLN A 80 21.37 -13.25 -28.14
C GLN A 80 21.06 -13.04 -26.66
N LEU A 81 21.38 -14.01 -25.79
CA LEU A 81 21.16 -13.90 -24.36
C LEU A 81 22.01 -12.77 -23.77
N ARG A 82 23.30 -12.68 -24.16
CA ARG A 82 24.19 -11.57 -23.75
C ARG A 82 23.65 -10.21 -24.16
N ARG A 83 23.17 -10.06 -25.39
CA ARG A 83 22.54 -8.81 -25.85
C ARG A 83 21.30 -8.46 -25.04
N ALA A 84 20.43 -9.44 -24.78
CA ALA A 84 19.24 -9.24 -23.96
C ALA A 84 19.61 -8.76 -22.55
N THR A 85 20.62 -9.37 -21.93
CA THR A 85 21.14 -8.96 -20.60
C THR A 85 21.68 -7.53 -20.62
N PHE A 86 22.49 -7.17 -21.64
CA PHE A 86 23.04 -5.81 -21.75
C PHE A 86 21.99 -4.74 -21.99
N ILE A 87 20.91 -5.05 -22.70
CA ILE A 87 19.79 -4.13 -22.92
C ILE A 87 18.94 -4.00 -21.66
N LEU A 88 18.66 -5.14 -20.98
CA LEU A 88 17.78 -5.14 -19.82
C LEU A 88 18.42 -4.54 -18.57
N LEU A 89 19.74 -4.65 -18.42
CA LEU A 89 20.45 -4.19 -17.22
C LEU A 89 20.23 -2.70 -16.93
N PRO A 90 20.49 -1.76 -17.86
CA PRO A 90 20.23 -0.35 -17.61
C PRO A 90 18.74 -0.05 -17.40
N VAL A 91 17.85 -0.74 -18.11
CA VAL A 91 16.40 -0.60 -17.92
C VAL A 91 15.99 -1.01 -16.50
N ALA A 92 16.49 -2.16 -16.01
CA ALA A 92 16.20 -2.61 -14.66
C ALA A 92 16.78 -1.67 -13.59
N VAL A 93 18.00 -1.15 -13.79
CA VAL A 93 18.60 -0.18 -12.87
C VAL A 93 17.76 1.08 -12.80
N VAL A 94 17.43 1.69 -13.95
CA VAL A 94 16.61 2.91 -14.01
C VAL A 94 15.23 2.65 -13.41
N ALA A 95 14.54 1.58 -13.80
CA ALA A 95 13.21 1.26 -13.32
C ALA A 95 13.15 1.05 -11.80
N ASN A 96 14.20 0.48 -11.19
CA ASN A 96 14.26 0.29 -9.74
C ASN A 96 14.58 1.58 -8.98
N LEU A 97 15.34 2.51 -9.57
CA LEU A 97 15.74 3.75 -8.89
C LEU A 97 14.70 4.88 -9.03
N ILE A 98 13.98 4.95 -10.16
CA ILE A 98 12.98 6.00 -10.41
C ILE A 98 11.53 5.49 -10.30
N GLY A 99 11.34 4.17 -10.18
CA GLY A 99 10.04 3.54 -9.96
C GLY A 99 9.58 3.65 -8.50
N PRO A 100 8.51 2.92 -8.12
CA PRO A 100 7.91 3.03 -6.77
C PRO A 100 8.85 2.65 -5.62
N LEU A 101 9.93 1.90 -5.86
CA LEU A 101 10.94 1.63 -4.83
C LEU A 101 11.75 2.88 -4.44
N GLY A 102 11.79 3.89 -5.31
CA GLY A 102 12.57 5.11 -5.09
C GLY A 102 14.09 4.85 -5.02
N LEU A 103 14.87 5.92 -4.83
CA LEU A 103 16.34 5.79 -4.82
C LEU A 103 16.84 4.85 -3.72
N LYS A 104 16.32 4.98 -2.50
CA LYS A 104 16.78 4.22 -1.34
C LYS A 104 16.37 2.75 -1.43
N GLY A 105 15.07 2.48 -1.65
CA GLY A 105 14.56 1.12 -1.81
C GLY A 105 15.13 0.43 -3.05
N GLY A 106 15.20 1.14 -4.18
CA GLY A 106 15.77 0.65 -5.42
C GLY A 106 17.26 0.30 -5.30
N ALA A 107 18.07 1.13 -4.63
CA ALA A 107 19.48 0.84 -4.38
C ALA A 107 19.65 -0.42 -3.52
N VAL A 108 18.82 -0.59 -2.48
CA VAL A 108 18.85 -1.78 -1.62
C VAL A 108 18.42 -3.03 -2.41
N TYR A 109 17.40 -2.94 -3.26
CA TYR A 109 17.03 -4.08 -4.12
C TYR A 109 18.13 -4.43 -5.12
N LEU A 110 18.74 -3.43 -5.76
CA LEU A 110 19.85 -3.64 -6.71
C LEU A 110 21.10 -4.23 -6.04
N LEU A 111 21.36 -3.94 -4.76
CA LEU A 111 22.36 -4.66 -3.96
C LEU A 111 22.04 -6.15 -3.90
N GLY A 112 20.78 -6.52 -3.65
CA GLY A 112 20.32 -7.92 -3.69
C GLY A 112 20.54 -8.58 -5.05
N VAL A 113 20.24 -7.87 -6.15
CA VAL A 113 20.50 -8.35 -7.51
C VAL A 113 22.01 -8.56 -7.73
N GLY A 114 22.82 -7.62 -7.28
CA GLY A 114 24.29 -7.72 -7.32
C GLY A 114 24.82 -8.94 -6.55
N CYS A 115 24.25 -9.24 -5.38
CA CYS A 115 24.57 -10.45 -4.62
C CYS A 115 24.20 -11.72 -5.39
N GLY A 116 23.02 -11.77 -6.05
CA GLY A 116 22.64 -12.90 -6.90
C GLY A 116 23.60 -13.13 -8.08
N ILE A 117 24.05 -12.04 -8.73
CA ILE A 117 25.07 -12.11 -9.78
C ILE A 117 26.41 -12.59 -9.19
N ALA A 118 26.87 -12.00 -8.08
CA ALA A 118 28.11 -12.36 -7.43
C ALA A 118 28.13 -13.84 -6.97
N TYR A 119 26.97 -14.37 -6.55
CA TYR A 119 26.83 -15.80 -6.28
C TYR A 119 27.21 -16.63 -7.50
N ASN A 120 26.68 -16.32 -8.69
CA ASN A 120 26.93 -17.07 -9.90
C ASN A 120 28.41 -17.11 -10.30
N PHE A 121 29.15 -16.01 -10.07
CA PHE A 121 30.54 -15.88 -10.52
C PHE A 121 31.57 -16.32 -9.47
N TYR A 122 31.27 -16.17 -8.18
CA TYR A 122 32.28 -16.34 -7.12
C TYR A 122 31.84 -17.25 -5.98
N PHE A 123 30.68 -16.98 -5.38
CA PHE A 123 30.33 -17.56 -4.09
C PHE A 123 29.90 -19.02 -4.17
N LYS A 124 29.35 -19.49 -5.30
CA LYS A 124 28.90 -20.87 -5.45
C LYS A 124 30.02 -21.90 -5.29
N PHE A 125 31.29 -21.49 -5.44
CA PHE A 125 32.46 -22.34 -5.28
C PHE A 125 33.07 -22.29 -3.87
N SER A 126 32.52 -21.51 -2.98
CA SER A 126 33.10 -21.22 -1.65
C SER A 126 32.16 -21.62 -0.50
N PRO A 127 32.68 -21.84 0.72
CA PRO A 127 31.84 -22.07 1.89
C PRO A 127 30.97 -20.86 2.26
N LEU A 128 31.23 -19.69 1.67
CA LEU A 128 30.42 -18.48 1.85
C LEU A 128 29.22 -18.43 0.88
N SER A 129 28.93 -19.54 0.17
CA SER A 129 27.83 -19.61 -0.80
C SER A 129 26.44 -19.23 -0.24
N PRO A 130 26.10 -19.37 1.06
CA PRO A 130 24.81 -18.91 1.61
C PRO A 130 24.71 -17.39 1.78
N LEU A 131 25.84 -16.68 1.90
CA LEU A 131 25.88 -15.25 2.23
C LEU A 131 25.15 -14.37 1.19
N PRO A 132 25.35 -14.51 -0.13
CA PRO A 132 24.62 -13.73 -1.12
C PRO A 132 23.10 -13.96 -1.07
N TYR A 133 22.65 -15.16 -0.75
CA TYR A 133 21.22 -15.47 -0.57
C TYR A 133 20.65 -14.80 0.67
N ALA A 134 21.40 -14.82 1.79
CA ALA A 134 21.00 -14.12 3.00
C ALA A 134 20.80 -12.62 2.74
N VAL A 135 21.77 -11.99 2.08
CA VAL A 135 21.72 -10.55 1.77
C VAL A 135 20.63 -10.23 0.77
N ALA A 136 20.52 -10.99 -0.32
CA ALA A 136 19.51 -10.73 -1.37
C ALA A 136 18.08 -10.88 -0.84
N CYS A 137 17.82 -11.92 -0.03
CA CYS A 137 16.49 -12.17 0.53
C CYS A 137 16.14 -11.22 1.70
N ALA A 138 17.12 -10.67 2.41
CA ALA A 138 16.89 -9.59 3.38
C ALA A 138 16.68 -8.24 2.66
N ALA A 139 17.38 -7.99 1.55
CA ALA A 139 17.27 -6.76 0.78
C ALA A 139 15.90 -6.57 0.13
N LEU A 140 15.23 -7.65 -0.28
CA LEU A 140 13.91 -7.58 -0.92
C LEU A 140 12.86 -6.94 0.01
N PRO A 141 12.53 -7.47 1.20
CA PRO A 141 11.59 -6.78 2.09
C PRO A 141 12.11 -5.41 2.54
N ALA A 142 13.42 -5.26 2.80
CA ALA A 142 13.99 -3.97 3.16
C ALA A 142 13.73 -2.90 2.10
N SER A 143 13.85 -3.23 0.82
CA SER A 143 13.59 -2.31 -0.28
C SER A 143 12.17 -1.80 -0.29
N ILE A 144 11.19 -2.65 0.01
CA ILE A 144 9.77 -2.31 0.05
C ILE A 144 9.45 -1.46 1.30
N PHE A 145 10.07 -1.75 2.46
CA PHE A 145 9.96 -0.89 3.63
C PHE A 145 10.49 0.52 3.34
N TYR A 146 11.64 0.64 2.68
CA TYR A 146 12.18 1.95 2.29
C TYR A 146 11.34 2.66 1.22
N ALA A 147 10.62 1.92 0.37
CA ALA A 147 9.70 2.50 -0.62
C ALA A 147 8.50 3.21 0.04
N VAL A 148 8.12 2.79 1.25
CA VAL A 148 7.07 3.42 2.07
C VAL A 148 7.66 4.25 3.23
N ASP A 149 8.91 4.67 3.09
CA ASP A 149 9.68 5.49 4.03
C ASP A 149 9.73 4.94 5.47
N ARG A 150 9.73 3.61 5.60
CA ARG A 150 9.86 2.93 6.88
C ARG A 150 11.23 2.28 6.99
N THR A 151 11.82 2.35 8.18
CA THR A 151 13.00 1.56 8.49
C THR A 151 12.60 0.10 8.67
N PRO A 152 13.20 -0.85 7.90
CA PRO A 152 12.86 -2.25 8.06
C PRO A 152 13.25 -2.73 9.48
N PRO A 153 12.33 -3.37 10.23
CA PRO A 153 12.65 -3.93 11.53
C PRO A 153 13.72 -5.03 11.41
N LEU A 154 14.58 -5.16 12.42
CA LEU A 154 15.66 -6.16 12.41
C LEU A 154 15.15 -7.59 12.22
N TRP A 155 13.97 -7.93 12.77
CA TRP A 155 13.39 -9.25 12.59
C TRP A 155 12.99 -9.53 11.14
N VAL A 156 12.56 -8.51 10.36
CA VAL A 156 12.26 -8.66 8.92
C VAL A 156 13.53 -9.04 8.16
N LEU A 157 14.64 -8.36 8.46
CA LEU A 157 15.94 -8.66 7.88
C LEU A 157 16.41 -10.07 8.26
N ALA A 158 16.26 -10.45 9.52
CA ALA A 158 16.61 -11.78 10.03
C ALA A 158 15.79 -12.89 9.36
N VAL A 159 14.48 -12.73 9.27
CA VAL A 159 13.57 -13.68 8.58
C VAL A 159 13.94 -13.79 7.11
N GLY A 160 14.12 -12.67 6.42
CA GLY A 160 14.56 -12.65 5.03
C GLY A 160 15.90 -13.39 4.81
N ALA A 161 16.89 -13.11 5.65
CA ALA A 161 18.20 -13.76 5.59
C ALA A 161 18.11 -15.26 5.85
N MET A 162 17.38 -15.70 6.88
CA MET A 162 17.19 -17.12 7.20
C MET A 162 16.49 -17.87 6.07
N LEU A 163 15.42 -17.31 5.52
CA LEU A 163 14.70 -17.91 4.39
C LEU A 163 15.57 -17.94 3.14
N GLY A 164 16.40 -16.93 2.91
CA GLY A 164 17.38 -16.92 1.81
C GLY A 164 18.40 -18.04 1.93
N VAL A 165 19.00 -18.23 3.10
CA VAL A 165 19.92 -19.34 3.36
C VAL A 165 19.20 -20.68 3.21
N ALA A 166 18.02 -20.85 3.80
CA ALA A 166 17.24 -22.08 3.67
C ALA A 166 16.92 -22.41 2.20
N PHE A 167 16.51 -21.40 1.42
CA PHE A 167 16.23 -21.54 -0.01
C PHE A 167 17.47 -21.96 -0.79
N HIS A 168 18.66 -21.39 -0.47
CA HIS A 168 19.92 -21.82 -1.05
C HIS A 168 20.19 -23.31 -0.79
N PHE A 169 20.06 -23.75 0.47
CA PHE A 169 20.26 -25.16 0.83
C PHE A 169 19.29 -26.08 0.08
N VAL A 170 17.99 -25.76 0.07
CA VAL A 170 16.95 -26.56 -0.63
C VAL A 170 17.24 -26.63 -2.13
N ASN A 171 17.64 -25.50 -2.73
CA ASN A 171 17.91 -25.45 -4.17
C ASN A 171 19.10 -26.33 -4.57
N VAL A 172 20.15 -26.37 -3.73
CA VAL A 172 21.35 -27.17 -3.99
C VAL A 172 21.10 -28.68 -3.78
N ILE A 173 20.26 -29.05 -2.79
CA ILE A 173 20.02 -30.47 -2.47
C ILE A 173 19.54 -31.28 -3.66
N LYS A 174 18.69 -30.71 -4.52
CA LYS A 174 18.15 -31.40 -5.70
C LYS A 174 19.22 -31.66 -6.79
N ASP A 175 20.20 -30.74 -6.87
CA ASP A 175 21.24 -30.74 -7.90
C ASP A 175 22.60 -31.26 -7.37
N LEU A 176 22.67 -31.68 -6.09
CA LEU A 176 23.89 -32.05 -5.38
C LEU A 176 24.81 -33.04 -6.14
N PRO A 177 24.31 -34.12 -6.76
CA PRO A 177 25.19 -35.05 -7.53
C PRO A 177 25.82 -34.35 -8.74
N GLN A 178 25.08 -33.47 -9.41
CA GLN A 178 25.56 -32.76 -10.60
C GLN A 178 26.56 -31.66 -10.21
N ASP A 179 26.32 -30.98 -9.10
CA ASP A 179 27.21 -29.95 -8.57
C ASP A 179 28.56 -30.53 -8.16
N LEU A 180 28.55 -31.69 -7.52
CA LEU A 180 29.78 -32.41 -7.15
C LEU A 180 30.58 -32.87 -8.39
N ALA A 181 29.88 -33.30 -9.45
CA ALA A 181 30.54 -33.65 -10.72
C ALA A 181 31.16 -32.43 -11.42
N SER A 182 30.61 -31.24 -11.21
CA SER A 182 31.11 -29.97 -11.73
C SER A 182 32.12 -29.25 -10.79
N ASN A 183 32.60 -29.93 -9.73
CA ASN A 183 33.50 -29.37 -8.70
C ASN A 183 32.95 -28.08 -8.02
N ILE A 184 31.64 -27.96 -7.91
CA ILE A 184 30.99 -26.88 -7.15
C ILE A 184 31.15 -27.19 -5.66
N GLY A 185 31.90 -26.35 -4.94
CA GLY A 185 32.31 -26.60 -3.55
C GLY A 185 31.66 -25.62 -2.55
N GLY A 186 30.38 -25.27 -2.75
CA GLY A 186 29.61 -24.45 -1.81
C GLY A 186 29.38 -25.15 -0.46
N LEU A 187 28.87 -24.40 0.52
CA LEU A 187 28.66 -24.94 1.86
C LEU A 187 27.71 -26.17 1.88
N PRO A 188 26.55 -26.18 1.20
CA PRO A 188 25.68 -27.36 1.20
C PRO A 188 26.35 -28.61 0.61
N GLN A 189 27.17 -28.45 -0.45
CA GLN A 189 27.92 -29.54 -1.06
C GLN A 189 28.94 -30.13 -0.08
N ARG A 190 29.58 -29.31 0.73
CA ARG A 190 30.55 -29.73 1.76
C ARG A 190 29.89 -30.44 2.95
N LEU A 191 28.72 -29.98 3.36
CA LEU A 191 27.95 -30.54 4.48
C LEU A 191 27.20 -31.83 4.12
N GLY A 192 26.91 -32.03 2.83
CA GLY A 192 26.14 -33.15 2.34
C GLY A 192 24.64 -33.03 2.61
N LYS A 193 23.87 -33.96 2.01
CA LYS A 193 22.41 -33.89 1.95
C LYS A 193 21.72 -33.85 3.31
N LYS A 194 22.12 -34.72 4.25
CA LYS A 194 21.42 -34.85 5.56
C LYS A 194 21.54 -33.56 6.39
N ILE A 195 22.76 -33.02 6.53
CA ILE A 195 23.02 -31.80 7.28
C ILE A 195 22.36 -30.62 6.59
N SER A 196 22.41 -30.53 5.26
CA SER A 196 21.77 -29.46 4.49
C SER A 196 20.25 -29.44 4.67
N VAL A 197 19.58 -30.59 4.67
CA VAL A 197 18.13 -30.69 4.97
C VAL A 197 17.84 -30.22 6.39
N ALA A 198 18.59 -30.70 7.37
CA ALA A 198 18.39 -30.30 8.79
C ALA A 198 18.58 -28.79 8.98
N THR A 199 19.63 -28.21 8.36
CA THR A 199 19.90 -26.77 8.42
C THR A 199 18.76 -25.97 7.80
N ALA A 200 18.27 -26.37 6.61
CA ALA A 200 17.16 -25.68 5.96
C ALA A 200 15.88 -25.72 6.82
N LEU A 201 15.55 -26.87 7.40
CA LEU A 201 14.38 -27.03 8.27
C LEU A 201 14.48 -26.17 9.54
N ILE A 202 15.63 -26.17 10.22
CA ILE A 202 15.86 -25.33 11.40
C ILE A 202 15.68 -23.86 11.07
N LEU A 203 16.26 -23.38 9.96
CA LEU A 203 16.15 -21.99 9.54
C LEU A 203 14.71 -21.61 9.20
N ILE A 204 13.96 -22.47 8.50
CA ILE A 204 12.54 -22.24 8.17
C ILE A 204 11.72 -22.17 9.46
N ILE A 205 11.88 -23.13 10.37
CA ILE A 205 11.14 -23.16 11.66
C ILE A 205 11.45 -21.89 12.47
N THR A 206 12.73 -21.52 12.59
CA THR A 206 13.14 -20.33 13.32
C THR A 206 12.57 -19.06 12.66
N ALA A 207 12.60 -18.96 11.32
CA ALA A 207 12.01 -17.84 10.59
C ALA A 207 10.49 -17.73 10.82
N VAL A 208 9.77 -18.87 10.81
CA VAL A 208 8.33 -18.92 11.12
C VAL A 208 8.08 -18.49 12.55
N ILE A 209 8.84 -18.97 13.53
CA ILE A 209 8.70 -18.58 14.96
C ILE A 209 8.94 -17.07 15.12
N LEU A 210 10.00 -16.52 14.49
CA LEU A 210 10.27 -15.09 14.54
C LEU A 210 9.15 -14.28 13.87
N PHE A 211 8.65 -14.72 12.72
CA PHE A 211 7.55 -14.08 12.01
C PHE A 211 6.27 -14.09 12.85
N THR A 212 5.87 -15.25 13.40
CA THR A 212 4.62 -15.39 14.17
C THR A 212 4.65 -14.66 15.51
N ASN A 213 5.84 -14.44 16.09
CA ASN A 213 6.01 -13.68 17.32
C ASN A 213 6.40 -12.21 17.07
N SER A 214 6.49 -11.78 15.80
CA SER A 214 6.87 -10.40 15.49
C SER A 214 5.73 -9.42 15.76
N PRO A 215 6.04 -8.14 16.04
CA PRO A 215 5.01 -7.11 16.13
C PRO A 215 4.18 -6.98 14.85
N LEU A 216 4.79 -7.23 13.67
CA LEU A 216 4.08 -7.17 12.40
C LEU A 216 3.07 -8.31 12.24
N SER A 217 3.32 -9.50 12.74
CA SER A 217 2.31 -10.57 12.75
C SER A 217 1.16 -10.22 13.69
N ARG A 218 1.44 -9.55 14.81
CA ARG A 218 0.42 -8.99 15.70
C ARG A 218 -0.32 -7.83 15.06
N ASP A 219 0.37 -6.93 14.34
CA ASP A 219 -0.25 -5.85 13.54
C ASP A 219 -0.99 -6.39 12.31
N LEU A 220 -0.65 -7.60 11.84
CA LEU A 220 -1.30 -8.27 10.70
C LEU A 220 -2.52 -9.09 11.12
N THR A 221 -2.56 -9.56 12.38
CA THR A 221 -3.62 -10.42 12.90
C THR A 221 -4.43 -9.79 14.04
N SER A 222 -3.93 -8.69 14.58
CA SER A 222 -4.57 -7.96 15.66
C SER A 222 -4.29 -6.46 15.53
N ILE A 223 -5.12 -5.79 14.77
CA ILE A 223 -5.90 -4.79 15.48
C ILE A 223 -6.67 -5.64 16.49
N GLU A 224 -6.31 -5.57 17.77
CA GLU A 224 -7.15 -6.14 18.82
C GLU A 224 -8.45 -5.33 18.85
N PHE A 225 -9.28 -5.52 17.81
CA PHE A 225 -10.68 -5.25 17.94
C PHE A 225 -11.12 -6.18 19.07
N ASN A 226 -11.81 -5.65 20.00
CA ASN A 226 -12.50 -6.48 20.98
C ASN A 226 -13.50 -7.34 20.17
N GLN A 227 -13.02 -8.47 19.59
CA GLN A 227 -13.80 -9.33 18.69
C GLN A 227 -15.08 -9.82 19.39
N SER A 228 -15.10 -9.85 20.72
CA SER A 228 -16.29 -10.21 21.49
C SER A 228 -17.39 -9.16 21.49
N SER A 229 -17.12 -7.92 21.05
CA SER A 229 -18.08 -6.83 21.02
C SER A 229 -18.29 -6.18 19.66
N SER A 230 -17.52 -6.55 18.62
CA SER A 230 -17.72 -6.07 17.26
C SER A 230 -18.89 -6.79 16.58
N PHE A 231 -19.53 -6.16 15.59
CA PHE A 231 -20.73 -6.68 14.95
C PHE A 231 -20.82 -6.26 13.46
N ILE A 232 -21.77 -6.85 12.74
CA ILE A 232 -22.07 -6.46 11.36
C ILE A 232 -23.32 -5.56 11.35
N ALA A 233 -23.25 -4.50 10.55
CA ALA A 233 -24.34 -3.56 10.26
C ALA A 233 -24.40 -3.29 8.75
N GLY A 234 -25.36 -2.46 8.29
CA GLY A 234 -25.45 -2.00 6.90
C GLY A 234 -26.31 -2.87 5.97
N GLY A 235 -27.10 -3.81 6.51
CA GLY A 235 -28.06 -4.61 5.73
C GLY A 235 -27.38 -5.36 4.59
N ASP A 236 -27.83 -5.11 3.33
CA ASP A 236 -27.30 -5.75 2.12
C ASP A 236 -25.85 -5.36 1.79
N ARG A 237 -25.34 -4.29 2.39
CA ARG A 237 -23.92 -3.88 2.34
C ARG A 237 -23.26 -4.17 3.68
N ALA A 238 -23.12 -5.45 4.00
CA ALA A 238 -22.59 -5.91 5.28
C ALA A 238 -21.25 -5.21 5.63
N THR A 239 -21.29 -4.39 6.67
CA THR A 239 -20.18 -3.58 7.15
C THR A 239 -19.74 -4.06 8.52
N PHE A 240 -18.45 -4.36 8.68
CA PHE A 240 -17.87 -4.68 9.98
C PHE A 240 -17.75 -3.39 10.81
N VAL A 241 -18.33 -3.41 12.00
CA VAL A 241 -18.26 -2.31 12.97
C VAL A 241 -17.33 -2.72 14.09
N ALA A 242 -16.23 -2.01 14.21
CA ALA A 242 -15.21 -2.26 15.20
C ALA A 242 -15.39 -1.36 16.41
N LEU A 243 -15.52 -1.95 17.60
CA LEU A 243 -15.55 -1.23 18.86
C LEU A 243 -14.12 -1.08 19.42
N PRO A 244 -13.76 0.09 19.96
CA PRO A 244 -12.43 0.29 20.52
C PRO A 244 -12.23 -0.54 21.79
N VAL A 245 -10.97 -0.87 22.08
CA VAL A 245 -10.61 -1.54 23.35
C VAL A 245 -11.08 -0.71 24.53
N GLY A 246 -11.77 -1.35 25.48
CA GLY A 246 -12.33 -0.65 26.64
C GLY A 246 -13.66 0.07 26.39
N TYR A 247 -14.29 -0.11 25.21
CA TYR A 247 -15.63 0.40 24.97
C TYR A 247 -16.63 -0.04 26.06
N SER A 248 -17.41 0.91 26.56
CA SER A 248 -18.53 0.68 27.47
C SER A 248 -19.80 1.35 26.96
N ARG A 249 -20.95 0.69 27.16
CA ARG A 249 -22.25 1.27 26.81
C ARG A 249 -22.63 2.46 27.69
N ASP A 250 -22.03 2.58 28.85
CA ASP A 250 -22.31 3.65 29.81
C ASP A 250 -21.64 4.97 29.41
N VAL A 251 -20.66 4.94 28.52
CA VAL A 251 -19.93 6.12 28.03
C VAL A 251 -20.07 6.22 26.51
N PRO A 252 -20.85 7.21 26.00
CA PRO A 252 -21.00 7.38 24.56
C PRO A 252 -19.67 7.63 23.87
N ALA A 253 -19.34 6.84 22.85
CA ALA A 253 -18.09 6.91 22.10
C ALA A 253 -18.27 7.65 20.75
N PRO A 254 -17.23 8.32 20.23
CA PRO A 254 -17.26 8.86 18.87
C PRO A 254 -17.41 7.75 17.83
N LEU A 255 -17.96 8.09 16.67
CA LEU A 255 -18.10 7.20 15.51
C LEU A 255 -17.38 7.79 14.31
N LEU A 256 -16.57 6.99 13.60
CA LEU A 256 -16.02 7.30 12.30
C LEU A 256 -16.57 6.36 11.23
N ILE A 257 -17.15 6.92 10.17
CA ILE A 257 -17.43 6.22 8.91
C ILE A 257 -16.30 6.54 7.93
N ASP A 258 -15.71 5.50 7.32
CA ASP A 258 -14.51 5.62 6.48
C ASP A 258 -14.78 5.12 5.06
N LEU A 259 -14.65 6.00 4.05
CA LEU A 259 -15.13 5.78 2.68
C LEU A 259 -13.97 5.63 1.70
N HIS A 260 -13.91 4.48 1.04
CA HIS A 260 -12.87 4.16 0.04
C HIS A 260 -12.98 4.99 -1.25
N GLY A 261 -11.92 5.00 -2.06
CA GLY A 261 -11.90 5.59 -3.41
C GLY A 261 -12.55 4.70 -4.48
N TYR A 262 -12.78 5.25 -5.69
CA TYR A 262 -13.24 4.48 -6.84
C TYR A 262 -12.31 3.31 -7.15
N MET A 263 -12.89 2.17 -7.54
CA MET A 263 -12.16 0.92 -7.83
C MET A 263 -11.41 0.31 -6.61
N SER A 264 -11.66 0.81 -5.40
CA SER A 264 -11.09 0.30 -4.16
C SER A 264 -12.15 -0.43 -3.34
N THR A 265 -11.74 -0.97 -2.19
CA THR A 265 -12.60 -1.61 -1.20
C THR A 265 -12.30 -1.04 0.18
N SER A 266 -13.19 -1.27 1.15
CA SER A 266 -12.94 -0.95 2.56
C SER A 266 -11.60 -1.50 3.04
N LEU A 267 -11.32 -2.78 2.77
CA LEU A 267 -10.08 -3.45 3.18
C LEU A 267 -8.82 -2.81 2.57
N ASN A 268 -8.86 -2.39 1.30
CA ASN A 268 -7.73 -1.74 0.65
C ASN A 268 -7.54 -0.31 1.17
N HIS A 269 -8.64 0.36 1.44
CA HIS A 269 -8.64 1.71 2.01
C HIS A 269 -8.09 1.72 3.44
N GLU A 270 -8.48 0.78 4.29
CA GLU A 270 -7.91 0.60 5.64
C GLU A 270 -6.40 0.43 5.62
N LYS A 271 -5.88 -0.41 4.71
CA LYS A 271 -4.43 -0.59 4.53
C LYS A 271 -3.72 0.70 4.09
N PHE A 272 -4.39 1.52 3.30
CA PHE A 272 -3.87 2.79 2.80
C PHE A 272 -3.96 3.89 3.87
N ALA A 273 -5.17 4.25 4.30
CA ALA A 273 -5.42 5.40 5.17
C ALA A 273 -5.13 5.14 6.65
N LYS A 274 -5.23 3.88 7.10
CA LYS A 274 -4.98 3.42 8.49
C LYS A 274 -5.80 4.18 9.52
N MET A 275 -6.99 4.60 9.12
CA MET A 275 -7.93 5.28 10.02
C MET A 275 -8.49 4.34 11.08
N ASP A 276 -8.58 3.05 10.80
CA ASP A 276 -8.90 1.97 11.72
C ASP A 276 -7.93 1.94 12.92
N VAL A 277 -6.61 2.01 12.66
CA VAL A 277 -5.56 2.07 13.70
C VAL A 277 -5.69 3.34 14.53
N ALA A 278 -5.97 4.48 13.88
CA ALA A 278 -6.16 5.76 14.55
C ALA A 278 -7.41 5.74 15.44
N ALA A 279 -8.52 5.17 14.93
CA ALA A 279 -9.78 5.02 15.67
C ALA A 279 -9.58 4.21 16.95
N GLN A 280 -8.90 3.05 16.86
CA GLN A 280 -8.58 2.23 18.02
C GLN A 280 -7.78 2.98 19.08
N LYS A 281 -6.72 3.68 18.66
CA LYS A 281 -5.84 4.44 19.56
C LYS A 281 -6.55 5.61 20.24
N ARG A 282 -7.66 6.09 19.69
CA ARG A 282 -8.43 7.24 20.19
C ARG A 282 -9.78 6.88 20.79
N GLY A 283 -10.11 5.60 20.91
CA GLY A 283 -11.37 5.17 21.52
C GLY A 283 -12.59 5.47 20.64
N VAL A 284 -12.45 5.45 19.31
CA VAL A 284 -13.47 5.74 18.32
C VAL A 284 -14.07 4.45 17.78
N ILE A 285 -15.41 4.35 17.70
CA ILE A 285 -16.11 3.31 16.96
C ILE A 285 -15.81 3.50 15.49
N TYR A 286 -15.45 2.43 14.77
CA TYR A 286 -15.01 2.50 13.39
C TYR A 286 -15.86 1.61 12.48
N ALA A 287 -16.26 2.13 11.33
CA ALA A 287 -16.96 1.38 10.30
C ALA A 287 -16.50 1.83 8.90
N ALA A 288 -16.04 0.88 8.10
CA ALA A 288 -15.66 1.11 6.71
C ALA A 288 -16.58 0.28 5.78
N PRO A 289 -17.66 0.88 5.27
CA PRO A 289 -18.51 0.20 4.32
C PRO A 289 -17.91 0.13 2.92
N ASP A 290 -18.38 -0.81 2.11
CA ASP A 290 -18.13 -0.87 0.68
C ASP A 290 -19.22 -0.14 -0.11
N GLY A 291 -18.82 0.61 -1.14
CA GLY A 291 -19.70 1.13 -2.16
C GLY A 291 -20.28 -0.01 -3.04
N LEU A 292 -21.38 0.24 -3.77
CA LEU A 292 -21.88 -0.73 -4.74
C LEU A 292 -20.97 -0.82 -5.97
N PRO A 293 -20.91 -2.00 -6.63
CA PRO A 293 -20.18 -2.13 -7.87
C PRO A 293 -20.93 -1.44 -9.02
N ASP A 294 -20.17 -0.83 -9.94
CA ASP A 294 -20.66 -0.37 -11.24
C ASP A 294 -20.86 -1.54 -12.24
N SER A 295 -21.19 -1.24 -13.49
CA SER A 295 -21.37 -2.24 -14.54
C SER A 295 -20.11 -3.04 -14.91
N GLN A 296 -18.93 -2.58 -14.47
CA GLN A 296 -17.64 -3.24 -14.67
C GLN A 296 -17.19 -4.01 -13.40
N GLY A 297 -17.97 -3.95 -12.32
CA GLY A 297 -17.65 -4.57 -11.05
C GLY A 297 -16.78 -3.70 -10.14
N TYR A 298 -16.53 -2.43 -10.47
CA TYR A 298 -15.75 -1.51 -9.65
C TYR A 298 -16.61 -0.82 -8.60
N GLN A 299 -16.22 -0.90 -7.35
CA GLN A 299 -16.94 -0.24 -6.26
C GLN A 299 -16.80 1.28 -6.34
N PHE A 300 -17.92 1.98 -6.07
CA PHE A 300 -17.99 3.44 -6.15
C PHE A 300 -19.02 4.02 -5.17
N TRP A 301 -18.92 5.31 -4.93
CA TRP A 301 -19.91 6.14 -4.27
C TRP A 301 -20.55 7.08 -5.27
N ASN A 302 -21.88 7.18 -5.26
CA ASN A 302 -22.62 8.14 -6.07
C ASN A 302 -22.51 9.55 -5.46
N ALA A 303 -21.35 10.17 -5.58
CA ALA A 303 -21.01 11.42 -4.92
C ALA A 303 -21.40 12.65 -5.74
N SER A 304 -20.90 12.79 -6.95
CA SER A 304 -21.18 13.93 -7.82
C SER A 304 -21.24 13.50 -9.29
N LYS A 305 -21.66 14.41 -10.18
CA LYS A 305 -21.61 14.16 -11.64
C LYS A 305 -20.18 13.97 -12.16
N ALA A 306 -19.22 14.58 -11.52
CA ALA A 306 -17.81 14.47 -11.92
C ALA A 306 -17.18 13.14 -11.47
N CYS A 307 -17.60 12.60 -10.31
CA CYS A 307 -17.02 11.36 -9.77
C CYS A 307 -17.99 10.63 -8.81
N CYS A 308 -18.20 9.35 -8.94
CA CYS A 308 -17.69 8.45 -9.97
C CYS A 308 -18.83 7.53 -10.45
N ASN A 309 -20.06 8.03 -10.47
CA ASN A 309 -21.21 7.30 -11.01
C ASN A 309 -21.28 7.47 -12.53
N PHE A 310 -20.28 6.94 -13.24
CA PHE A 310 -20.16 7.10 -14.69
C PHE A 310 -21.24 6.41 -15.51
N ASN A 311 -21.95 5.45 -14.92
CA ASN A 311 -22.99 4.66 -15.56
C ASN A 311 -24.42 5.08 -15.14
N SER A 312 -24.57 6.22 -14.45
CA SER A 312 -25.85 6.76 -13.97
C SER A 312 -26.65 5.74 -13.15
N ASN A 313 -25.97 4.96 -12.30
CA ASN A 313 -26.61 3.99 -11.42
C ASN A 313 -27.47 4.72 -10.38
N PRO A 314 -28.78 4.37 -10.21
CA PRO A 314 -29.69 5.05 -9.29
C PRO A 314 -29.47 4.64 -7.82
N VAL A 315 -28.25 4.84 -7.31
CA VAL A 315 -27.88 4.51 -5.92
C VAL A 315 -28.00 5.74 -5.05
N ASP A 316 -28.63 5.61 -3.88
CA ASP A 316 -28.66 6.64 -2.84
C ASP A 316 -27.69 6.28 -1.70
N ASP A 317 -26.41 6.65 -1.89
CA ASP A 317 -25.37 6.41 -0.89
C ASP A 317 -25.49 7.34 0.33
N VAL A 318 -26.18 8.48 0.20
CA VAL A 318 -26.49 9.36 1.34
C VAL A 318 -27.45 8.63 2.29
N ALA A 319 -28.53 8.06 1.75
CA ALA A 319 -29.48 7.29 2.55
C ALA A 319 -28.82 6.04 3.18
N PHE A 320 -27.95 5.36 2.43
CA PHE A 320 -27.21 4.20 2.96
C PHE A 320 -26.31 4.58 4.13
N ILE A 321 -25.45 5.60 4.00
CA ILE A 321 -24.55 6.05 5.06
C ILE A 321 -25.35 6.49 6.30
N GLN A 322 -26.47 7.22 6.09
CA GLN A 322 -27.35 7.60 7.21
C GLN A 322 -27.92 6.38 7.91
N SER A 323 -28.45 5.41 7.16
CA SER A 323 -29.03 4.21 7.75
C SER A 323 -28.00 3.36 8.51
N LEU A 324 -26.75 3.32 8.03
CA LEU A 324 -25.65 2.65 8.71
C LEU A 324 -25.33 3.34 10.05
N ILE A 325 -25.26 4.68 10.07
CA ILE A 325 -25.04 5.45 11.30
C ILE A 325 -26.17 5.20 12.30
N ASP A 326 -27.43 5.21 11.83
CA ASP A 326 -28.61 4.98 12.66
C ASP A 326 -28.61 3.57 13.25
N GLU A 327 -28.32 2.55 12.41
CA GLU A 327 -28.22 1.16 12.86
C GLU A 327 -27.13 0.97 13.92
N ILE A 328 -25.93 1.56 13.71
CA ILE A 328 -24.83 1.51 14.67
C ILE A 328 -25.25 2.18 15.98
N SER A 329 -25.85 3.37 15.91
CA SER A 329 -26.28 4.15 17.08
C SER A 329 -27.37 3.45 17.90
N ASN A 330 -28.21 2.63 17.25
CA ASN A 330 -29.21 1.82 17.91
C ASN A 330 -28.62 0.58 18.61
N LYS A 331 -27.49 0.07 18.12
CA LYS A 331 -26.83 -1.13 18.68
C LYS A 331 -25.82 -0.81 19.80
N VAL A 332 -25.16 0.35 19.72
CA VAL A 332 -24.09 0.76 20.63
C VAL A 332 -24.22 2.23 21.03
N SER A 333 -23.61 2.62 22.14
CA SER A 333 -23.68 3.99 22.65
C SER A 333 -22.73 4.90 21.86
N VAL A 334 -23.28 5.57 20.81
CA VAL A 334 -22.59 6.59 20.01
C VAL A 334 -22.86 7.97 20.60
N ASP A 335 -21.84 8.82 20.66
CA ASP A 335 -22.00 10.22 20.98
C ASP A 335 -22.54 10.99 19.75
N PRO A 336 -23.77 11.50 19.75
CA PRO A 336 -24.36 12.17 18.59
C PRO A 336 -23.66 13.48 18.22
N LYS A 337 -22.84 14.04 19.12
CA LYS A 337 -22.00 15.21 18.84
C LYS A 337 -20.63 14.87 18.25
N ARG A 338 -20.28 13.60 18.15
CA ARG A 338 -18.97 13.14 17.67
C ARG A 338 -19.11 12.04 16.62
N ILE A 339 -19.93 12.32 15.60
CA ILE A 339 -20.06 11.47 14.40
C ILE A 339 -19.25 12.11 13.28
N TYR A 340 -18.34 11.37 12.70
CA TYR A 340 -17.36 11.83 11.72
C TYR A 340 -17.41 10.96 10.46
N VAL A 341 -17.03 11.56 9.31
CA VAL A 341 -16.85 10.83 8.06
C VAL A 341 -15.47 11.20 7.49
N PHE A 342 -14.69 10.20 7.12
CA PHE A 342 -13.46 10.38 6.36
C PHE A 342 -13.59 9.70 5.00
N GLY A 343 -12.86 10.17 3.98
CA GLY A 343 -12.83 9.50 2.70
C GLY A 343 -11.62 9.88 1.84
N HIS A 344 -11.28 9.00 0.92
CA HIS A 344 -10.23 9.23 -0.07
C HIS A 344 -10.83 9.28 -1.47
N SER A 345 -10.36 10.22 -2.34
CA SER A 345 -10.76 10.27 -3.74
C SER A 345 -12.29 10.34 -3.89
N ASN A 346 -12.93 9.39 -4.55
CA ASN A 346 -14.39 9.26 -4.64
C ASN A 346 -15.08 9.28 -3.26
N GLY A 347 -14.47 8.63 -2.24
CA GLY A 347 -14.95 8.71 -0.85
C GLY A 347 -14.92 10.14 -0.31
N HIS A 348 -13.91 10.96 -0.66
CA HIS A 348 -13.87 12.36 -0.25
C HIS A 348 -14.93 13.21 -0.99
N PHE A 349 -15.19 12.98 -2.29
CA PHE A 349 -16.36 13.58 -2.94
C PHE A 349 -17.65 13.23 -2.19
N MET A 350 -17.76 11.99 -1.69
CA MET A 350 -18.92 11.53 -0.93
C MET A 350 -18.99 12.16 0.46
N THR A 351 -17.87 12.45 1.16
CA THR A 351 -17.90 13.17 2.44
C THR A 351 -18.52 14.54 2.29
N TYR A 352 -18.19 15.27 1.23
CA TYR A 352 -18.80 16.56 0.93
C TYR A 352 -20.31 16.43 0.64
N LYS A 353 -20.70 15.46 -0.21
CA LYS A 353 -22.13 15.22 -0.50
C LYS A 353 -22.90 14.87 0.75
N PHE A 354 -22.35 14.02 1.62
CA PHE A 354 -22.99 13.63 2.85
C PHE A 354 -23.13 14.81 3.82
N ALA A 355 -22.07 15.58 4.03
CA ALA A 355 -22.11 16.79 4.86
C ALA A 355 -23.11 17.83 4.33
N CYS A 356 -23.22 18.00 3.01
CA CYS A 356 -24.22 18.86 2.38
C CYS A 356 -25.67 18.38 2.60
N SER A 357 -25.86 17.06 2.58
CA SER A 357 -27.22 16.43 2.62
C SER A 357 -27.69 16.11 4.02
N ARG A 358 -26.78 15.92 4.98
CA ARG A 358 -27.04 15.52 6.37
C ARG A 358 -26.18 16.32 7.36
N PRO A 359 -26.17 17.65 7.27
CA PRO A 359 -25.34 18.48 8.14
C PRO A 359 -25.72 18.36 9.63
N GLU A 360 -26.96 17.95 9.92
CA GLU A 360 -27.43 17.71 11.29
C GLU A 360 -26.86 16.41 11.90
N THR A 361 -26.40 15.44 11.07
CA THR A 361 -25.88 14.16 11.54
C THR A 361 -24.41 14.25 11.92
N VAL A 362 -23.58 14.88 11.08
CA VAL A 362 -22.12 14.88 11.28
C VAL A 362 -21.59 16.12 12.00
N ALA A 363 -20.60 15.91 12.84
CA ALA A 363 -19.86 17.00 13.51
C ALA A 363 -18.76 17.58 12.61
N ALA A 364 -17.99 16.68 12.00
CA ALA A 364 -16.93 17.05 11.08
C ALA A 364 -16.74 15.98 10.00
N VAL A 365 -16.25 16.42 8.85
CA VAL A 365 -15.79 15.54 7.77
C VAL A 365 -14.36 15.87 7.39
N ALA A 366 -13.59 14.86 7.03
CA ALA A 366 -12.24 15.02 6.51
C ALA A 366 -12.06 14.18 5.26
N GLY A 367 -11.15 14.57 4.37
CA GLY A 367 -10.86 13.71 3.23
C GLY A 367 -9.63 14.12 2.48
N LEU A 368 -9.08 13.12 1.77
CA LEU A 368 -7.88 13.23 0.95
C LEU A 368 -8.23 13.15 -0.53
N ALA A 369 -7.72 14.11 -1.32
CA ALA A 369 -7.70 14.06 -2.79
C ALA A 369 -9.09 13.94 -3.45
N GLY A 370 -10.10 14.64 -2.94
CA GLY A 370 -11.43 14.78 -3.54
C GLY A 370 -11.76 16.24 -3.83
N ALA A 371 -13.03 16.54 -4.15
CA ALA A 371 -13.49 17.89 -4.41
C ALA A 371 -14.99 18.06 -4.15
N MET A 372 -15.45 19.30 -4.01
CA MET A 372 -16.87 19.63 -4.08
C MET A 372 -17.39 19.58 -5.53
N ASP A 373 -18.69 19.38 -5.69
CA ASP A 373 -19.35 19.52 -6.99
C ASP A 373 -19.13 20.96 -7.52
N ILE A 374 -19.01 21.10 -8.84
CA ILE A 374 -18.81 22.42 -9.45
C ILE A 374 -20.02 23.34 -9.27
N ASP A 375 -21.23 22.78 -9.24
CA ASP A 375 -22.48 23.52 -9.03
C ASP A 375 -22.65 23.94 -7.56
N PRO A 376 -22.70 25.24 -7.25
CA PRO A 376 -22.94 25.70 -5.89
C PRO A 376 -24.30 25.24 -5.32
N ALA A 377 -25.31 25.08 -6.17
CA ALA A 377 -26.66 24.67 -5.75
C ALA A 377 -26.71 23.20 -5.27
N SER A 378 -25.67 22.41 -5.55
CA SER A 378 -25.56 21.03 -5.08
C SER A 378 -25.38 20.90 -3.56
N CYS A 379 -25.08 21.99 -2.86
CA CYS A 379 -24.86 22.03 -1.42
C CYS A 379 -25.62 23.20 -0.77
N ALA A 380 -26.69 22.91 -0.08
CA ALA A 380 -27.53 23.87 0.64
C ALA A 380 -27.52 23.61 2.17
N ALA A 381 -26.38 23.21 2.72
CA ALA A 381 -26.24 22.98 4.16
C ALA A 381 -26.53 24.26 4.95
N THR A 382 -27.35 24.15 6.00
CA THR A 382 -27.73 25.26 6.88
C THR A 382 -27.16 25.13 8.30
N THR A 383 -26.76 23.91 8.67
CA THR A 383 -26.10 23.59 9.94
C THR A 383 -24.60 23.57 9.71
N PRO A 384 -23.77 24.25 10.49
CA PRO A 384 -22.32 24.24 10.34
C PRO A 384 -21.72 22.85 10.53
N VAL A 385 -20.80 22.48 9.67
CA VAL A 385 -20.05 21.22 9.74
C VAL A 385 -18.57 21.51 9.53
N SER A 386 -17.74 21.09 10.46
CA SER A 386 -16.29 21.28 10.32
C SER A 386 -15.72 20.43 9.17
N VAL A 387 -14.86 21.04 8.34
CA VAL A 387 -14.29 20.38 7.14
C VAL A 387 -12.78 20.48 7.13
N LEU A 388 -12.13 19.32 6.99
CA LEU A 388 -10.71 19.20 6.67
C LEU A 388 -10.54 18.66 5.26
N HIS A 389 -10.08 19.51 4.35
CA HIS A 389 -9.70 19.12 3.00
C HIS A 389 -8.19 18.89 2.93
N ILE A 390 -7.74 17.70 2.55
CA ILE A 390 -6.32 17.35 2.39
C ILE A 390 -6.07 17.06 0.92
N HIS A 391 -5.02 17.66 0.32
CA HIS A 391 -4.78 17.47 -1.11
C HIS A 391 -3.30 17.63 -1.48
N GLY A 392 -2.80 16.72 -2.31
CA GLY A 392 -1.47 16.81 -2.90
C GLY A 392 -1.42 17.81 -4.04
N THR A 393 -0.42 18.69 -4.07
CA THR A 393 -0.29 19.71 -5.15
C THR A 393 0.03 19.11 -6.51
N ASP A 394 0.60 17.90 -6.54
CA ASP A 394 1.00 17.17 -7.75
C ASP A 394 0.04 16.02 -8.07
N ASP A 395 -1.20 16.09 -7.54
CA ASP A 395 -2.25 15.13 -7.85
C ASP A 395 -2.62 15.20 -9.34
N ALA A 396 -2.27 14.17 -10.10
CA ALA A 396 -2.54 14.03 -11.52
C ALA A 396 -3.90 13.37 -11.83
N THR A 397 -4.59 12.83 -10.81
CA THR A 397 -5.90 12.15 -10.96
C THR A 397 -7.03 13.12 -10.68
N ILE A 398 -7.02 13.74 -9.50
CA ILE A 398 -7.93 14.81 -9.11
C ILE A 398 -7.08 16.06 -8.91
N ASN A 399 -7.00 16.88 -9.95
CA ASN A 399 -6.08 18.02 -9.96
C ASN A 399 -6.37 19.00 -8.81
N TYR A 400 -5.30 19.40 -8.12
CA TYR A 400 -5.36 20.37 -7.01
C TYR A 400 -6.09 21.68 -7.39
N SER A 401 -5.86 22.16 -8.62
CA SER A 401 -6.48 23.38 -9.15
C SER A 401 -7.89 23.18 -9.70
N GLY A 402 -8.44 21.96 -9.63
CA GLY A 402 -9.70 21.59 -10.26
C GLY A 402 -9.52 21.07 -11.67
N GLY A 403 -10.58 20.48 -12.22
CA GLY A 403 -10.52 19.84 -13.52
C GLY A 403 -11.84 19.27 -13.98
N SER A 404 -11.78 18.29 -14.87
CA SER A 404 -12.96 17.54 -15.32
C SER A 404 -12.66 16.06 -15.52
N ILE A 405 -13.64 15.21 -15.23
CA ILE A 405 -13.60 13.76 -15.49
C ILE A 405 -14.74 13.45 -16.48
N PHE A 406 -14.42 12.88 -17.63
CA PHE A 406 -15.37 12.62 -18.71
C PHE A 406 -16.27 13.81 -19.05
N GLY A 407 -15.71 15.03 -19.05
CA GLY A 407 -16.43 16.27 -19.39
C GLY A 407 -17.22 16.89 -18.23
N ASN A 408 -17.32 16.27 -17.07
CA ASN A 408 -17.96 16.83 -15.88
C ASN A 408 -16.91 17.50 -14.98
N SER A 409 -17.08 18.81 -14.75
CA SER A 409 -16.12 19.60 -13.98
C SER A 409 -16.28 19.43 -12.47
N TYR A 410 -15.18 19.61 -11.75
CA TYR A 410 -15.13 19.66 -10.27
C TYR A 410 -14.27 20.83 -9.80
N THR A 411 -14.48 21.28 -8.56
CA THR A 411 -13.72 22.39 -7.98
C THR A 411 -12.29 22.00 -7.61
N GLY A 412 -11.36 22.95 -7.62
CA GLY A 412 -10.04 22.74 -7.01
C GLY A 412 -10.10 22.66 -5.49
N ALA A 413 -8.99 22.25 -4.86
CA ALA A 413 -8.87 22.13 -3.40
C ALA A 413 -9.13 23.45 -2.68
N GLU A 414 -8.48 24.51 -3.11
CA GLU A 414 -8.68 25.86 -2.53
C GLU A 414 -10.11 26.37 -2.73
N GLN A 415 -10.70 26.13 -3.91
CA GLN A 415 -12.06 26.52 -4.19
C GLN A 415 -13.07 25.72 -3.35
N SER A 416 -12.83 24.42 -3.14
CA SER A 416 -13.66 23.56 -2.29
C SER A 416 -13.67 24.07 -0.84
N ALA A 417 -12.48 24.28 -0.27
CA ALA A 417 -12.35 24.79 1.11
C ALA A 417 -12.97 26.20 1.26
N LYS A 418 -12.68 27.11 0.33
CA LYS A 418 -13.24 28.47 0.35
C LYS A 418 -14.76 28.47 0.23
N ARG A 419 -15.33 27.59 -0.62
CA ARG A 419 -16.78 27.45 -0.77
C ARG A 419 -17.42 26.95 0.52
N TRP A 420 -16.83 25.93 1.16
CA TRP A 420 -17.33 25.42 2.43
C TRP A 420 -17.23 26.48 3.54
N ALA A 421 -16.11 27.23 3.58
CA ALA A 421 -15.98 28.37 4.48
C ALA A 421 -17.10 29.42 4.30
N GLY A 422 -17.55 29.63 3.05
CA GLY A 422 -18.71 30.50 2.78
C GLY A 422 -20.03 29.94 3.32
N ILE A 423 -20.25 28.62 3.22
CA ILE A 423 -21.43 27.93 3.76
C ILE A 423 -21.49 28.08 5.28
N ASP A 424 -20.37 27.89 5.97
CA ASP A 424 -20.24 27.99 7.42
C ASP A 424 -20.04 29.42 7.92
N LYS A 425 -20.19 30.42 7.03
CA LYS A 425 -20.08 31.86 7.34
C LYS A 425 -18.71 32.24 7.95
N CYS A 426 -17.67 31.56 7.56
CA CYS A 426 -16.31 31.88 7.97
C CYS A 426 -15.78 33.13 7.27
N SER A 427 -14.71 33.72 7.82
CA SER A 427 -13.93 34.72 7.11
C SER A 427 -13.35 34.10 5.82
N LEU A 428 -13.60 34.71 4.67
CA LEU A 428 -13.05 34.24 3.37
C LEU A 428 -11.60 34.69 3.15
N THR A 429 -10.99 35.37 4.12
CA THR A 429 -9.56 35.69 4.17
C THR A 429 -8.90 34.70 5.16
N PRO A 430 -8.31 33.59 4.66
CA PRO A 430 -7.72 32.60 5.53
C PRO A 430 -6.38 33.06 6.09
N THR A 431 -5.93 32.38 7.14
CA THR A 431 -4.57 32.46 7.67
C THR A 431 -3.79 31.22 7.29
N ILE A 432 -2.49 31.37 7.06
CA ILE A 432 -1.58 30.24 6.84
C ILE A 432 -0.96 29.88 8.18
N ALA A 433 -1.16 28.64 8.62
CA ALA A 433 -0.54 28.13 9.84
C ALA A 433 0.84 27.53 9.56
N SER A 434 1.56 27.20 10.63
CA SER A 434 2.89 26.57 10.51
C SER A 434 2.81 25.26 9.78
N ALA A 435 3.68 25.09 8.79
CA ALA A 435 3.80 23.84 8.06
C ALA A 435 4.28 22.70 8.97
N PHE A 436 3.87 21.47 8.65
CA PHE A 436 4.26 20.26 9.37
C PHE A 436 4.48 19.08 8.42
N ASP A 437 5.12 18.04 8.90
CA ASP A 437 5.31 16.78 8.20
C ASP A 437 4.06 15.90 8.40
N LEU A 438 3.30 15.67 7.33
CA LEU A 438 2.14 14.77 7.29
C LEU A 438 2.47 13.49 6.53
N VAL A 439 3.32 13.60 5.51
CA VAL A 439 3.68 12.51 4.60
C VAL A 439 5.18 12.30 4.67
N SER A 440 5.62 11.42 5.55
CA SER A 440 7.04 11.14 5.83
C SER A 440 7.88 10.72 4.60
N SER A 441 7.22 10.33 3.51
CA SER A 441 7.88 10.01 2.22
C SER A 441 8.30 11.26 1.42
N ILE A 442 7.76 12.43 1.76
CA ILE A 442 8.13 13.71 1.14
C ILE A 442 9.04 14.47 2.12
N PRO A 443 10.27 14.82 1.74
CA PRO A 443 11.20 15.45 2.68
C PRO A 443 10.73 16.82 3.19
N GLY A 444 10.87 17.04 4.50
CA GLY A 444 10.67 18.34 5.13
C GLY A 444 9.27 18.50 5.73
N LEU A 445 8.88 19.76 5.97
CA LEU A 445 7.54 20.14 6.42
C LEU A 445 6.71 20.46 5.18
N GLU A 446 6.23 19.44 4.50
CA GLU A 446 5.61 19.56 3.17
C GLU A 446 4.14 19.98 3.24
N THR A 447 3.48 19.82 4.38
CA THR A 447 2.04 20.13 4.52
C THR A 447 1.83 21.50 5.14
N THR A 448 1.14 22.37 4.41
CA THR A 448 0.82 23.73 4.84
C THR A 448 -0.68 23.87 5.08
N PRO A 449 -1.14 24.14 6.32
CA PRO A 449 -2.55 24.41 6.61
C PRO A 449 -2.95 25.84 6.21
N THR A 450 -4.05 25.95 5.47
CA THR A 450 -4.81 27.16 5.22
C THR A 450 -6.07 27.11 6.08
N VAL A 451 -6.21 28.02 7.04
CA VAL A 451 -7.24 28.00 8.09
C VAL A 451 -8.23 29.14 7.88
N TYR A 452 -9.51 28.83 7.80
CA TYR A 452 -10.61 29.81 7.74
C TYR A 452 -11.21 29.97 9.13
N SER A 453 -11.26 31.21 9.60
CA SER A 453 -11.85 31.53 10.91
C SER A 453 -13.38 31.51 10.82
N CYS A 454 -14.01 30.58 11.51
CA CYS A 454 -15.45 30.34 11.50
C CYS A 454 -16.08 30.61 12.89
N PRO A 455 -17.35 31.06 12.97
CA PRO A 455 -18.02 31.29 14.26
C PRO A 455 -18.39 30.00 14.98
N GLU A 456 -18.75 28.92 14.24
CA GLU A 456 -19.33 27.73 14.83
C GLU A 456 -18.71 26.41 14.33
N ALA A 457 -17.85 26.44 13.32
CA ALA A 457 -17.19 25.30 12.73
C ALA A 457 -15.69 25.55 12.58
N ALA A 458 -14.96 24.61 11.99
CA ALA A 458 -13.59 24.78 11.54
C ALA A 458 -13.49 24.36 10.07
N VAL A 459 -12.83 25.17 9.25
CA VAL A 459 -12.57 24.84 7.85
C VAL A 459 -11.08 24.99 7.59
N GLU A 460 -10.45 23.91 7.21
CA GLU A 460 -9.02 23.87 6.92
C GLU A 460 -8.73 23.17 5.59
N LEU A 461 -7.72 23.67 4.88
CA LEU A 461 -7.10 23.00 3.75
C LEU A 461 -5.66 22.66 4.12
N TRP A 462 -5.32 21.38 4.10
CA TRP A 462 -3.94 20.92 4.25
C TRP A 462 -3.37 20.60 2.86
N SER A 463 -2.53 21.50 2.36
CA SER A 463 -1.89 21.36 1.05
C SER A 463 -0.57 20.62 1.20
N ILE A 464 -0.48 19.41 0.64
CA ILE A 464 0.72 18.57 0.64
C ILE A 464 1.56 18.93 -0.59
N LYS A 465 2.61 19.71 -0.40
CA LYS A 465 3.50 20.12 -1.50
C LYS A 465 4.24 18.89 -2.08
N GLY A 466 4.09 18.68 -3.39
CA GLY A 466 4.65 17.53 -4.09
C GLY A 466 3.88 16.21 -3.84
N GLY A 467 2.77 16.27 -3.10
CA GLY A 467 1.91 15.10 -2.86
C GLY A 467 1.14 14.68 -4.11
N SER A 468 1.10 13.38 -4.40
CA SER A 468 0.29 12.77 -5.46
C SER A 468 -1.14 12.48 -4.99
N HIS A 469 -1.96 11.84 -5.86
CA HIS A 469 -3.32 11.40 -5.53
C HIS A 469 -3.41 10.43 -4.34
N GLY A 470 -2.44 9.54 -4.23
CA GLY A 470 -2.29 8.60 -3.12
C GLY A 470 -0.84 8.63 -2.63
N PRO A 471 -0.44 9.64 -1.84
CA PRO A 471 0.92 9.70 -1.32
C PRO A 471 1.20 8.52 -0.39
N ALA A 472 2.46 8.17 -0.21
CA ALA A 472 2.86 7.11 0.70
C ALA A 472 2.71 7.58 2.16
N ILE A 473 1.49 7.44 2.69
CA ILE A 473 1.15 7.80 4.06
C ILE A 473 1.44 6.66 5.04
N ASP A 474 1.71 7.02 6.28
CA ASP A 474 1.92 6.08 7.38
C ASP A 474 0.85 6.22 8.48
N SER A 475 1.01 5.52 9.59
CA SER A 475 0.05 5.58 10.70
C SER A 475 -0.01 6.94 11.40
N SER A 476 0.94 7.85 11.19
CA SER A 476 0.92 9.20 11.76
C SER A 476 -0.09 10.09 11.05
N PHE A 477 -0.32 9.85 9.74
CA PHE A 477 -1.37 10.52 8.97
C PHE A 477 -2.75 10.30 9.62
N GLY A 478 -3.14 9.04 9.79
CA GLY A 478 -4.44 8.71 10.38
C GLY A 478 -4.61 9.29 11.78
N LEU A 479 -3.55 9.32 12.60
CA LEU A 479 -3.59 9.92 13.94
C LEU A 479 -3.81 11.43 13.89
N LYS A 480 -3.09 12.16 13.03
CA LYS A 480 -3.26 13.62 12.89
C LYS A 480 -4.66 14.00 12.40
N VAL A 481 -5.18 13.24 11.41
CA VAL A 481 -6.55 13.45 10.90
C VAL A 481 -7.58 13.15 11.97
N MET A 482 -7.41 12.04 12.71
CA MET A 482 -8.31 11.67 13.81
C MET A 482 -8.29 12.71 14.94
N ASP A 483 -7.10 13.20 15.31
CA ASP A 483 -6.96 14.24 16.34
C ASP A 483 -7.65 15.54 15.90
N TRP A 484 -7.55 15.89 14.61
CA TRP A 484 -8.29 17.04 14.06
C TRP A 484 -9.82 16.82 14.15
N LEU A 485 -10.33 15.65 13.72
CA LEU A 485 -11.76 15.32 13.80
C LEU A 485 -12.28 15.43 15.24
N LEU A 486 -11.57 14.81 16.19
CA LEU A 486 -11.96 14.78 17.61
C LEU A 486 -11.91 16.16 18.29
N ALA A 487 -11.10 17.09 17.78
CA ALA A 487 -11.05 18.47 18.25
C ALA A 487 -12.28 19.30 17.81
N HIS A 488 -13.09 18.78 16.87
CA HIS A 488 -14.23 19.50 16.29
C HIS A 488 -15.56 18.74 16.49
N PRO A 489 -16.01 18.55 17.74
CA PRO A 489 -17.35 18.01 18.01
C PRO A 489 -18.42 19.02 17.60
N LYS A 490 -19.62 18.54 17.36
CA LYS A 490 -20.80 19.38 17.12
C LYS A 490 -21.12 20.22 18.37
N LYS A 491 -21.38 21.49 18.18
CA LYS A 491 -21.74 22.42 19.27
C LYS A 491 -23.13 22.18 19.84
#